data_ca054d9598dbb0618face23e8e139d99
#
_entry.id   ca054d9598dbb0618face23e8e139d99
#
_cell.length_a   1.000
_cell.length_b   1.000
_cell.length_c   1.000
_cell.angle_alpha   90.00
_cell.angle_beta   90.00
_cell.angle_gamma   90.00
#
_symmetry.space_group_name_H-M   'P 1'
#
loop_
_entity.id
_entity.type
_entity.pdbx_description
1 polymer ?
#
loop_
_entity_poly.entity_id
_entity_poly.type
_entity_poly.pdbx_seq_one_letter_code
_entity_poly.pdbx_strand_id
1 'polypeptide(L)'
;MYLQQLKETSGVEITHWFENSFFISNNVTKRGIVDVGDGGKVERVSLEYFSNYIGAVEIVKWVPNSNSEIEEYFTKYLAMVIAMDQDIESDPNKIEAMKTLLNLHGTLFIENDTTVFKFKDLGTIAPFEDNSWYVCPDGADNVLCKTLAEAAKVMAEYKAKLEEKPVLFKNII
;
A
#
# COMPACT_ATOMS: atom_id res chain seq x y z
N MET A 1 -15.80 -16.03 -7.23
CA MET A 1 -14.83 -17.08 -6.84
C MET A 1 -15.10 -17.52 -5.42
N TYR A 2 -14.92 -18.78 -5.14
CA TYR A 2 -15.10 -19.36 -3.81
C TYR A 2 -13.76 -19.80 -3.21
N LEU A 3 -13.67 -19.79 -1.88
CA LEU A 3 -12.47 -20.20 -1.15
C LEU A 3 -11.99 -21.60 -1.55
N GLN A 4 -12.89 -22.52 -1.81
CA GLN A 4 -12.54 -23.87 -2.24
C GLN A 4 -11.77 -23.89 -3.57
N GLN A 5 -12.18 -23.07 -4.53
CA GLN A 5 -11.47 -22.90 -5.80
C GLN A 5 -10.06 -22.35 -5.61
N LEU A 6 -9.92 -21.41 -4.67
CA LEU A 6 -8.63 -20.83 -4.33
C LEU A 6 -7.68 -21.87 -3.69
N LYS A 7 -8.20 -22.73 -2.81
CA LYS A 7 -7.45 -23.84 -2.20
C LYS A 7 -6.95 -24.88 -3.21
N GLU A 8 -7.65 -25.03 -4.32
CA GLU A 8 -7.29 -25.98 -5.39
C GLU A 8 -6.25 -25.41 -6.36
N THR A 9 -5.90 -24.13 -6.22
CA THR A 9 -4.89 -23.47 -7.07
C THR A 9 -3.50 -24.00 -6.72
N SER A 10 -2.78 -24.50 -7.71
CA SER A 10 -1.43 -25.04 -7.54
C SER A 10 -0.46 -23.97 -7.05
N GLY A 11 0.37 -24.35 -6.08
CA GLY A 11 1.39 -23.46 -5.52
C GLY A 11 0.85 -22.38 -4.57
N VAL A 12 -0.44 -22.41 -4.24
CA VAL A 12 -1.07 -21.51 -3.28
C VAL A 12 -1.36 -22.28 -1.99
N GLU A 13 -0.91 -21.75 -0.87
CA GLU A 13 -1.21 -22.27 0.47
C GLU A 13 -2.17 -21.31 1.17
N ILE A 14 -3.20 -21.86 1.82
CA ILE A 14 -4.20 -21.09 2.57
C ILE A 14 -4.29 -21.63 3.98
N THR A 15 -4.17 -20.73 4.95
CA THR A 15 -4.25 -21.05 6.38
C THR A 15 -5.27 -20.13 7.04
N HIS A 16 -6.19 -20.68 7.82
CA HIS A 16 -7.13 -19.87 8.60
C HIS A 16 -6.39 -18.96 9.59
N TRP A 17 -6.81 -17.71 9.64
CA TRP A 17 -6.24 -16.71 10.55
C TRP A 17 -7.22 -16.32 11.64
N PHE A 18 -8.31 -15.62 11.27
CA PHE A 18 -9.26 -15.08 12.23
C PHE A 18 -10.64 -14.94 11.60
N GLU A 19 -11.71 -15.41 12.26
CA GLU A 19 -13.08 -15.36 11.76
C GLU A 19 -13.18 -15.87 10.30
N ASN A 20 -13.53 -14.99 9.37
CA ASN A 20 -13.66 -15.28 7.94
C ASN A 20 -12.46 -14.82 7.11
N SER A 21 -11.33 -14.59 7.75
CA SER A 21 -10.07 -14.19 7.10
C SER A 21 -9.06 -15.31 7.11
N PHE A 22 -8.33 -15.46 6.00
CA PHE A 22 -7.34 -16.50 5.78
C PHE A 22 -6.03 -15.87 5.30
N PHE A 23 -4.92 -16.46 5.69
CA PHE A 23 -3.63 -16.16 5.07
C PHE A 23 -3.54 -16.92 3.74
N ILE A 24 -3.00 -16.24 2.74
CA ILE A 24 -2.66 -16.83 1.45
C ILE A 24 -1.18 -16.56 1.16
N SER A 25 -0.48 -17.56 0.70
CA SER A 25 0.91 -17.45 0.24
C SER A 25 1.15 -18.34 -0.97
N ASN A 26 2.17 -18.01 -1.74
CA ASN A 26 2.69 -18.89 -2.78
C ASN A 26 4.22 -18.97 -2.66
N ASN A 27 4.87 -19.73 -3.54
CA ASN A 27 6.33 -19.90 -3.52
C ASN A 27 7.12 -18.59 -3.72
N VAL A 28 6.45 -17.58 -4.22
CA VAL A 28 7.05 -16.29 -4.59
C VAL A 28 6.63 -15.18 -3.63
N THR A 29 5.34 -15.03 -3.30
CA THR A 29 4.89 -14.08 -2.28
C THR A 29 4.93 -14.67 -0.90
N LYS A 30 5.36 -13.83 0.02
CA LYS A 30 5.46 -14.27 1.40
C LYS A 30 4.11 -14.25 2.11
N ARG A 31 3.17 -13.35 1.75
CA ARG A 31 1.90 -13.24 2.47
C ARG A 31 0.82 -12.42 1.76
N GLY A 32 -0.41 -12.88 1.90
CA GLY A 32 -1.61 -12.15 1.57
C GLY A 32 -2.73 -12.48 2.54
N ILE A 33 -3.84 -11.75 2.48
CA ILE A 33 -5.04 -11.97 3.28
C ILE A 33 -6.22 -12.13 2.34
N VAL A 34 -7.05 -13.14 2.59
CA VAL A 34 -8.30 -13.38 1.89
C VAL A 34 -9.44 -13.23 2.88
N ASP A 35 -10.38 -12.35 2.59
CA ASP A 35 -11.63 -12.21 3.33
C ASP A 35 -12.75 -12.95 2.58
N VAL A 36 -13.48 -13.75 3.31
CA VAL A 36 -14.52 -14.64 2.77
C VAL A 36 -15.87 -14.26 3.36
N GLY A 37 -16.89 -14.13 2.51
CA GLY A 37 -18.24 -13.86 2.91
C GLY A 37 -19.09 -15.14 3.02
N ASP A 38 -20.41 -14.95 3.03
CA ASP A 38 -21.38 -16.01 3.15
C ASP A 38 -21.25 -17.06 2.04
N GLY A 39 -21.35 -18.32 2.42
CA GLY A 39 -21.23 -19.44 1.49
C GLY A 39 -19.82 -19.71 0.96
N GLY A 40 -18.81 -19.10 1.56
CA GLY A 40 -17.40 -19.29 1.16
C GLY A 40 -16.97 -18.45 -0.05
N LYS A 41 -17.75 -17.44 -0.42
CA LYS A 41 -17.41 -16.53 -1.52
C LYS A 41 -16.28 -15.60 -1.12
N VAL A 42 -15.23 -15.52 -1.94
CA VAL A 42 -14.13 -14.59 -1.72
C VAL A 42 -14.60 -13.16 -2.00
N GLU A 43 -14.55 -12.31 -0.98
CA GLU A 43 -14.97 -10.92 -1.07
C GLU A 43 -13.81 -9.97 -1.36
N ARG A 44 -12.62 -10.29 -0.85
CA ARG A 44 -11.45 -9.43 -1.00
C ARG A 44 -10.17 -10.24 -0.84
N VAL A 45 -9.18 -9.92 -1.66
CA VAL A 45 -7.80 -10.36 -1.48
C VAL A 45 -6.92 -9.13 -1.32
N SER A 46 -6.04 -9.14 -0.34
CA SER A 46 -5.00 -8.14 -0.19
C SER A 46 -3.64 -8.82 -0.16
N LEU A 47 -2.65 -8.21 -0.82
CA LEU A 47 -1.28 -8.66 -0.77
C LEU A 47 -0.50 -7.80 0.21
N GLU A 48 0.25 -8.46 1.10
CA GLU A 48 1.17 -7.82 2.02
C GLU A 48 2.60 -8.21 1.66
N TYR A 49 3.48 -7.26 1.74
CA TYR A 49 4.90 -7.46 1.62
C TYR A 49 5.62 -6.99 2.89
N PHE A 50 6.55 -7.80 3.36
CA PHE A 50 7.42 -7.41 4.47
C PHE A 50 8.73 -6.88 3.92
N SER A 51 8.84 -5.56 3.85
CA SER A 51 10.09 -4.89 3.53
C SER A 51 11.07 -5.02 4.70
N ASN A 52 12.34 -5.23 4.39
CA ASN A 52 13.40 -5.22 5.40
C ASN A 52 13.63 -3.83 6.02
N TYR A 53 13.13 -2.77 5.37
CA TYR A 53 13.36 -1.38 5.78
C TYR A 53 12.18 -0.76 6.50
N ILE A 54 10.97 -1.13 6.10
CA ILE A 54 9.75 -0.43 6.51
C ILE A 54 8.68 -1.32 7.13
N GLY A 55 8.96 -2.61 7.30
CA GLY A 55 8.00 -3.55 7.88
C GLY A 55 6.90 -3.99 6.92
N ALA A 56 5.71 -4.27 7.44
CA ALA A 56 4.59 -4.75 6.65
C ALA A 56 3.97 -3.61 5.80
N VAL A 57 3.86 -3.85 4.50
CA VAL A 57 3.22 -2.93 3.55
C VAL A 57 2.08 -3.67 2.85
N GLU A 58 0.88 -3.12 2.92
CA GLU A 58 -0.25 -3.62 2.14
C GLU A 58 -0.18 -3.02 0.73
N ILE A 59 -0.11 -3.87 -0.29
CA ILE A 59 0.20 -3.42 -1.65
C ILE A 59 -1.04 -3.35 -2.53
N VAL A 60 -1.91 -4.35 -2.46
CA VAL A 60 -3.06 -4.48 -3.37
C VAL A 60 -4.28 -4.99 -2.62
N LYS A 61 -5.43 -4.37 -2.88
CA LYS A 61 -6.75 -4.87 -2.51
C LYS A 61 -7.59 -5.02 -3.77
N TRP A 62 -8.16 -6.20 -3.99
CA TRP A 62 -9.07 -6.42 -5.11
C TRP A 62 -10.04 -7.56 -4.84
N VAL A 63 -11.07 -7.64 -5.66
CA VAL A 63 -11.98 -8.79 -5.71
C VAL A 63 -11.60 -9.64 -6.93
N PRO A 64 -11.06 -10.84 -6.75
CA PRO A 64 -10.60 -11.66 -7.87
C PRO A 64 -11.77 -12.26 -8.64
N ASN A 65 -11.63 -12.34 -9.96
CA ASN A 65 -12.60 -12.98 -10.86
C ASN A 65 -12.24 -14.45 -11.18
N SER A 66 -10.95 -14.81 -11.05
CA SER A 66 -10.48 -16.16 -11.36
C SER A 66 -9.19 -16.49 -10.61
N ASN A 67 -8.85 -17.80 -10.55
CA ASN A 67 -7.58 -18.25 -9.97
C ASN A 67 -6.37 -17.75 -10.74
N SER A 68 -6.46 -17.71 -12.08
CA SER A 68 -5.37 -17.20 -12.93
C SER A 68 -5.08 -15.72 -12.68
N GLU A 69 -6.10 -14.92 -12.40
CA GLU A 69 -5.91 -13.51 -12.01
C GLU A 69 -5.14 -13.37 -10.70
N ILE A 70 -5.40 -14.24 -9.73
CA ILE A 70 -4.66 -14.27 -8.47
C ILE A 70 -3.18 -14.59 -8.70
N GLU A 71 -2.89 -15.62 -9.48
CA GLU A 71 -1.51 -15.99 -9.82
C GLU A 71 -0.78 -14.88 -10.56
N GLU A 72 -1.45 -14.24 -11.51
CA GLU A 72 -0.92 -13.10 -12.26
C GLU A 72 -0.59 -11.93 -11.35
N TYR A 73 -1.49 -11.55 -10.45
CA TYR A 73 -1.26 -10.47 -9.50
C TYR A 73 -0.16 -10.79 -8.50
N PHE A 74 -0.11 -12.01 -7.99
CA PHE A 74 0.99 -12.44 -7.12
C PHE A 74 2.34 -12.28 -7.81
N THR A 75 2.46 -12.73 -9.04
CA THR A 75 3.71 -12.65 -9.78
C THR A 75 4.09 -11.21 -10.12
N LYS A 76 3.15 -10.45 -10.67
CA LYS A 76 3.37 -9.09 -11.14
C LYS A 76 3.71 -8.12 -10.00
N TYR A 77 2.86 -8.08 -8.99
CA TYR A 77 3.00 -7.10 -7.92
C TYR A 77 4.13 -7.45 -6.96
N LEU A 78 4.41 -8.72 -6.77
CA LEU A 78 5.60 -9.10 -6.02
C LEU A 78 6.89 -8.66 -6.71
N ALA A 79 7.00 -8.85 -8.02
CA ALA A 79 8.16 -8.40 -8.79
C ALA A 79 8.37 -6.89 -8.65
N MET A 80 7.28 -6.10 -8.70
CA MET A 80 7.33 -4.66 -8.48
C MET A 80 7.83 -4.28 -7.08
N VAL A 81 7.38 -4.97 -6.05
CA VAL A 81 7.78 -4.68 -4.66
C VAL A 81 9.22 -5.09 -4.39
N ILE A 82 9.65 -6.21 -4.94
CA ILE A 82 11.07 -6.61 -4.87
C ILE A 82 11.95 -5.56 -5.54
N ALA A 83 11.57 -5.08 -6.72
CA ALA A 83 12.30 -4.04 -7.42
C ALA A 83 12.34 -2.73 -6.61
N MET A 84 11.23 -2.36 -5.97
CA MET A 84 11.16 -1.20 -5.09
C MET A 84 12.07 -1.34 -3.87
N ASP A 85 12.12 -2.51 -3.23
CA ASP A 85 12.99 -2.77 -2.09
C ASP A 85 14.48 -2.66 -2.49
N GLN A 86 14.84 -3.19 -3.66
CA GLN A 86 16.19 -3.06 -4.20
C GLN A 86 16.56 -1.62 -4.51
N ASP A 87 15.62 -0.84 -5.04
CA ASP A 87 15.81 0.57 -5.32
C ASP A 87 15.97 1.40 -4.02
N ILE A 88 15.18 1.11 -2.99
CA ILE A 88 15.33 1.70 -1.65
C ILE A 88 16.69 1.35 -1.06
N GLU A 89 17.12 0.10 -1.16
CA GLU A 89 18.40 -0.38 -0.65
C GLU A 89 19.60 0.34 -1.26
N SER A 90 19.47 0.78 -2.51
CA SER A 90 20.51 1.51 -3.24
C SER A 90 20.64 3.00 -2.86
N ASP A 91 19.65 3.59 -2.17
CA ASP A 91 19.59 5.02 -1.87
C ASP A 91 19.10 5.31 -0.44
N PRO A 92 19.99 5.74 0.47
CA PRO A 92 19.64 6.08 1.86
C PRO A 92 18.54 7.14 1.99
N ASN A 93 18.43 8.07 1.06
CA ASN A 93 17.38 9.11 1.09
C ASN A 93 15.99 8.53 0.88
N LYS A 94 15.88 7.47 0.08
CA LYS A 94 14.62 6.75 -0.11
C LYS A 94 14.18 6.00 1.14
N ILE A 95 15.12 5.44 1.90
CA ILE A 95 14.85 4.78 3.18
C ILE A 95 14.18 5.75 4.15
N GLU A 96 14.72 6.95 4.31
CA GLU A 96 14.14 7.99 5.18
C GLU A 96 12.77 8.46 4.68
N ALA A 97 12.61 8.64 3.37
CA ALA A 97 11.33 8.99 2.77
C ALA A 97 10.26 7.93 3.05
N MET A 98 10.59 6.66 2.90
CA MET A 98 9.66 5.56 3.15
C MET A 98 9.27 5.46 4.63
N LYS A 99 10.21 5.66 5.54
CA LYS A 99 9.92 5.73 6.99
C LYS A 99 8.97 6.88 7.32
N THR A 100 9.19 8.05 6.73
CA THR A 100 8.31 9.21 6.89
C THR A 100 6.89 8.91 6.42
N LEU A 101 6.74 8.30 5.24
CA LEU A 101 5.44 7.91 4.68
C LEU A 101 4.71 6.90 5.56
N LEU A 102 5.42 5.94 6.14
CA LEU A 102 4.84 4.99 7.09
C LEU A 102 4.39 5.64 8.39
N ASN A 103 5.18 6.54 8.93
CA ASN A 103 4.82 7.30 10.14
C ASN A 103 3.58 8.18 9.93
N LEU A 104 3.28 8.53 8.69
CA LEU A 104 2.04 9.21 8.30
C LEU A 104 0.86 8.24 8.11
N HIS A 105 1.06 6.95 8.38
CA HIS A 105 0.09 5.88 8.13
C HIS A 105 -0.35 5.79 6.67
N GLY A 106 0.58 6.02 5.75
CA GLY A 106 0.36 5.87 4.33
C GLY A 106 0.19 4.39 3.96
N THR A 107 -0.77 4.12 3.09
CA THR A 107 -0.94 2.81 2.47
C THR A 107 -0.45 2.88 1.03
N LEU A 108 0.45 1.97 0.68
CA LEU A 108 0.93 1.85 -0.68
C LEU A 108 -0.06 1.06 -1.51
N PHE A 109 -0.46 1.61 -2.65
CA PHE A 109 -1.27 0.95 -3.66
C PHE A 109 -0.49 0.86 -4.97
N ILE A 110 -0.72 -0.22 -5.71
CA ILE A 110 -0.27 -0.35 -7.08
C ILE A 110 -1.51 -0.32 -7.97
N GLU A 111 -1.71 0.80 -8.66
CA GLU A 111 -2.83 1.02 -9.56
C GLU A 111 -2.29 1.20 -10.98
N ASN A 112 -2.78 0.41 -11.96
CA ASN A 112 -2.36 0.50 -13.37
C ASN A 112 -0.83 0.52 -13.56
N ASP A 113 -0.12 -0.38 -12.86
CA ASP A 113 1.35 -0.47 -12.85
C ASP A 113 2.07 0.74 -12.24
N THR A 114 1.34 1.54 -11.49
CA THR A 114 1.83 2.76 -10.86
C THR A 114 1.71 2.67 -9.34
N THR A 115 2.78 3.03 -8.65
CA THR A 115 2.82 3.08 -7.19
C THR A 115 2.18 4.37 -6.69
N VAL A 116 1.14 4.27 -5.87
CA VAL A 116 0.44 5.42 -5.29
C VAL A 116 0.37 5.26 -3.78
N PHE A 117 0.72 6.31 -3.05
CA PHE A 117 0.57 6.36 -1.60
C PHE A 117 -0.70 7.11 -1.24
N LYS A 118 -1.59 6.48 -0.47
CA LYS A 118 -2.82 7.09 0.04
C LYS A 118 -2.76 7.23 1.55
N PHE A 119 -3.15 8.40 2.04
CA PHE A 119 -3.16 8.75 3.46
C PHE A 119 -4.58 9.14 3.84
N LYS A 120 -5.17 8.42 4.78
CA LYS A 120 -6.53 8.67 5.23
C LYS A 120 -6.67 10.11 5.78
N ASP A 121 -7.66 10.85 5.27
CA ASP A 121 -7.98 12.23 5.67
C ASP A 121 -6.82 13.23 5.48
N LEU A 122 -5.85 12.91 4.65
CA LEU A 122 -4.70 13.75 4.41
C LEU A 122 -4.43 14.00 2.92
N GLY A 123 -4.51 12.99 2.08
CA GLY A 123 -4.29 13.13 0.64
C GLY A 123 -3.57 11.96 0.01
N THR A 124 -2.93 12.22 -1.13
CA THR A 124 -2.29 11.21 -1.98
C THR A 124 -0.94 11.70 -2.47
N ILE A 125 0.02 10.80 -2.59
CA ILE A 125 1.29 11.01 -3.29
C ILE A 125 1.36 10.03 -4.46
N ALA A 126 1.51 10.54 -5.67
CA ALA A 126 1.54 9.76 -6.90
C ALA A 126 2.74 10.14 -7.79
N PRO A 127 3.32 9.20 -8.52
CA PRO A 127 4.36 9.51 -9.49
C PRO A 127 3.80 10.31 -10.67
N PHE A 128 4.65 11.16 -11.21
CA PHE A 128 4.39 11.99 -12.37
C PHE A 128 5.54 11.85 -13.38
N GLU A 129 5.50 12.60 -14.48
CA GLU A 129 6.53 12.54 -15.54
C GLU A 129 7.94 12.80 -14.99
N ASP A 130 8.96 12.25 -15.69
CA ASP A 130 10.39 12.46 -15.39
C ASP A 130 10.83 12.11 -13.96
N ASN A 131 10.26 11.03 -13.41
CA ASN A 131 10.53 10.58 -12.03
C ASN A 131 10.19 11.61 -10.94
N SER A 132 9.33 12.56 -11.24
CA SER A 132 8.78 13.50 -10.26
C SER A 132 7.56 12.90 -9.54
N TRP A 133 7.09 13.60 -8.51
CA TRP A 133 5.98 13.17 -7.66
C TRP A 133 5.00 14.31 -7.43
N TYR A 134 3.72 14.01 -7.58
CA TYR A 134 2.66 14.92 -7.14
C TYR A 134 2.22 14.59 -5.73
N VAL A 135 2.20 15.61 -4.89
CA VAL A 135 1.52 15.61 -3.59
C VAL A 135 0.17 16.28 -3.78
N CYS A 136 -0.89 15.54 -3.52
CA CYS A 136 -2.27 15.99 -3.65
C CYS A 136 -2.92 16.01 -2.26
N PRO A 137 -2.72 17.09 -1.48
CA PRO A 137 -3.34 17.19 -0.15
C PRO A 137 -4.85 17.39 -0.28
N ASP A 138 -5.62 16.82 0.65
CA ASP A 138 -7.05 17.07 0.73
C ASP A 138 -7.30 18.51 1.17
N GLY A 139 -7.96 19.29 0.32
CA GLY A 139 -8.31 20.69 0.63
C GLY A 139 -7.18 21.72 0.48
N ALA A 140 -6.10 21.38 -0.19
CA ALA A 140 -5.00 22.30 -0.53
C ALA A 140 -4.52 22.09 -1.97
N ASP A 141 -3.73 23.00 -2.49
CA ASP A 141 -3.19 22.92 -3.84
C ASP A 141 -2.19 21.77 -3.99
N ASN A 142 -2.16 21.16 -5.17
CA ASN A 142 -1.21 20.12 -5.50
C ASN A 142 0.21 20.70 -5.60
N VAL A 143 1.19 19.91 -5.16
CA VAL A 143 2.61 20.30 -5.19
C VAL A 143 3.39 19.29 -6.02
N LEU A 144 4.14 19.78 -7.00
CA LEU A 144 5.08 18.96 -7.76
C LEU A 144 6.43 18.92 -7.06
N CYS A 145 6.90 17.70 -6.77
CA CYS A 145 8.18 17.44 -6.11
C CYS A 145 9.11 16.67 -7.04
N LYS A 146 10.40 16.95 -6.99
CA LYS A 146 11.40 16.26 -7.80
C LYS A 146 11.75 14.87 -7.28
N THR A 147 11.60 14.64 -5.97
CA THR A 147 11.95 13.39 -5.30
C THR A 147 10.83 12.93 -4.38
N LEU A 148 10.80 11.64 -4.10
CA LEU A 148 9.89 11.07 -3.11
C LEU A 148 10.16 11.63 -1.70
N ALA A 149 11.43 11.92 -1.37
CA ALA A 149 11.81 12.53 -0.11
C ALA A 149 11.18 13.92 0.08
N GLU A 150 11.21 14.75 -0.95
CA GLU A 150 10.53 16.06 -0.95
C GLU A 150 9.01 15.91 -0.78
N ALA A 151 8.41 14.97 -1.51
CA ALA A 151 6.98 14.69 -1.42
C ALA A 151 6.56 14.24 -0.02
N ALA A 152 7.32 13.34 0.59
CA ALA A 152 7.08 12.88 1.96
C ALA A 152 7.16 14.05 2.97
N LYS A 153 8.15 14.93 2.83
CA LYS A 153 8.32 16.12 3.65
C LYS A 153 7.15 17.10 3.52
N VAL A 154 6.70 17.36 2.29
CA VAL A 154 5.53 18.24 2.03
C VAL A 154 4.29 17.69 2.72
N MET A 155 4.03 16.40 2.61
CA MET A 155 2.88 15.77 3.27
C MET A 155 2.98 15.81 4.80
N ALA A 156 4.17 15.58 5.35
CA ALA A 156 4.42 15.68 6.79
C ALA A 156 4.19 17.10 7.32
N GLU A 157 4.64 18.11 6.62
CA GLU A 157 4.42 19.52 6.95
C GLU A 157 2.93 19.89 6.87
N TYR A 158 2.21 19.37 5.87
CA TYR A 158 0.77 19.57 5.75
C TYR A 158 0.01 18.96 6.93
N LYS A 159 0.35 17.74 7.34
CA LYS A 159 -0.22 17.09 8.52
C LYS A 159 0.02 17.94 9.79
N ALA A 160 1.24 18.41 9.99
CA ALA A 160 1.58 19.24 11.14
C ALA A 160 0.75 20.53 11.20
N LYS A 161 0.54 21.18 10.07
CA LYS A 161 -0.32 22.39 9.97
C LYS A 161 -1.79 22.09 10.31
N LEU A 162 -2.31 20.94 9.90
CA LEU A 162 -3.68 20.54 10.26
C LEU A 162 -3.82 20.28 11.75
N GLU A 163 -2.82 19.72 12.40
CA GLU A 163 -2.82 19.43 13.84
C GLU A 163 -2.71 20.71 14.70
N GLU A 164 -2.11 21.78 14.20
CA GLU A 164 -2.01 23.07 14.90
C GLU A 164 -3.36 23.82 14.97
N LYS A 165 -4.26 23.64 14.01
CA LYS A 165 -5.55 24.35 13.93
C LYS A 165 -6.46 24.19 15.17
N PRO A 166 -6.60 22.98 15.78
CA PRO A 166 -7.46 22.83 16.95
C PRO A 166 -7.00 23.60 18.19
N VAL A 167 -5.72 23.87 18.32
CA VAL A 167 -5.14 24.62 19.47
C VAL A 167 -5.53 26.10 19.41
N LEU A 168 -5.62 26.69 18.23
CA LEU A 168 -6.01 28.08 18.02
C LEU A 168 -7.47 28.33 18.43
N PHE A 169 -8.37 27.38 18.18
CA PHE A 169 -9.79 27.50 18.56
C PHE A 169 -10.04 27.38 20.06
N LYS A 170 -9.20 26.65 20.80
CA LYS A 170 -9.29 26.51 22.26
C LYS A 170 -8.89 27.79 23.01
N ASN A 171 -8.10 28.65 22.42
CA ASN A 171 -7.63 29.89 23.02
C ASN A 171 -8.56 31.09 22.75
N ILE A 172 -9.60 30.91 21.94
CA ILE A 172 -10.58 31.96 21.59
C ILE A 172 -11.81 31.92 22.50
N ILE A 173 -12.00 30.84 23.21
CA ILE A 173 -13.10 30.64 24.18
C ILE A 173 -12.57 30.87 25.58
#